data_324434132011b428bb028133501ec128
#
_entry.id   324434132011b428bb028133501ec128
#
_cell.length_a   1.000
_cell.length_b   1.000
_cell.length_c   1.000
_cell.angle_alpha   90.00
_cell.angle_beta   90.00
_cell.angle_gamma   90.00
#
_symmetry.space_group_name_H-M   'P 1'
#
loop_
_entity.id
_entity.type
_entity.pdbx_description
1 polymer ?
#
loop_
_entity_poly.entity_id
_entity_poly.type
_entity_poly.pdbx_seq_one_letter_code
_entity_poly.pdbx_strand_id
1 'polypeptide(L)'
;VRIVVALGGNALLQRGQSPDAEVQEENAKRAIEALAPLGRDHELVITHGNGPQVGILALQSASDPHLTTPYPFDVLGAQTQGMIGYWLLQSMQNASPGRQVAAIINQTLVRADDPALDNPTKFVGEVYDEEEAQRLAKDRGWTVKPDGTHWRRVVGSPRPERVVETRLIRLLLTSGAIVICAGGGGVPVIRNDRGELEGIEAVVDKDMTSAVLAEALEADALLVLTDVPGVQENFGTPEARLIQRATPGSLRRMDFPAGSMGPKVDAVCRFVELTGDLGAIGRLEDAPAMLRGEAGTVVTPSGEYHGPPRRTSAAGGKHDAYGSPVAGPSPE
;
A
#
# COMPACT_ATOMS: atom_id res chain seq x y z
N VAL A 1 -3.16 -18.21 10.40
CA VAL A 1 -2.76 -17.81 9.04
C VAL A 1 -2.13 -16.43 9.07
N ARG A 2 -1.29 -16.11 8.09
CA ARG A 2 -0.67 -14.80 7.90
C ARG A 2 -1.44 -14.02 6.86
N ILE A 3 -1.88 -12.82 7.22
CA ILE A 3 -2.72 -11.97 6.37
C ILE A 3 -2.04 -10.63 6.18
N VAL A 4 -1.93 -10.18 4.94
CA VAL A 4 -1.58 -8.79 4.63
C VAL A 4 -2.85 -8.07 4.20
N VAL A 5 -3.14 -6.95 4.86
CA VAL A 5 -4.29 -6.10 4.57
C VAL A 5 -3.80 -4.76 4.03
N ALA A 6 -4.17 -4.43 2.81
CA ALA A 6 -3.89 -3.15 2.18
C ALA A 6 -5.07 -2.18 2.41
N LEU A 7 -4.95 -1.29 3.38
CA LEU A 7 -5.96 -0.30 3.73
C LEU A 7 -5.95 0.87 2.74
N GLY A 8 -7.09 1.16 2.11
CA GLY A 8 -7.23 2.26 1.16
C GLY A 8 -7.07 3.65 1.83
N GLY A 9 -6.61 4.64 1.09
CA GLY A 9 -6.50 6.02 1.61
C GLY A 9 -7.86 6.61 2.02
N ASN A 10 -8.93 6.25 1.31
CA ASN A 10 -10.30 6.67 1.65
C ASN A 10 -10.79 6.13 3.00
N ALA A 11 -10.18 5.08 3.54
CA ALA A 11 -10.49 4.61 4.89
C ALA A 11 -9.98 5.57 5.98
N LEU A 12 -8.98 6.41 5.65
CA LEU A 12 -8.39 7.38 6.58
C LEU A 12 -8.91 8.80 6.36
N LEU A 13 -9.25 9.15 5.12
CA LEU A 13 -9.87 10.43 4.78
C LEU A 13 -10.78 10.24 3.57
N GLN A 14 -12.09 10.33 3.80
CA GLN A 14 -13.08 10.18 2.75
C GLN A 14 -13.19 11.45 1.92
N ARG A 15 -13.66 11.31 0.68
CA ARG A 15 -13.90 12.47 -0.19
C ARG A 15 -14.89 13.44 0.45
N GLY A 16 -14.51 14.71 0.50
CA GLY A 16 -15.34 15.79 1.07
C GLY A 16 -15.25 15.95 2.60
N GLN A 17 -14.49 15.09 3.29
CA GLN A 17 -14.16 15.32 4.70
C GLN A 17 -13.04 16.35 4.84
N SER A 18 -13.12 17.14 5.93
CA SER A 18 -12.01 18.00 6.35
C SER A 18 -10.79 17.15 6.74
N PRO A 19 -9.56 17.55 6.36
CA PRO A 19 -8.35 16.82 6.71
C PRO A 19 -7.89 17.07 8.16
N ASP A 20 -8.78 17.46 9.05
CA ASP A 20 -8.48 17.67 10.46
C ASP A 20 -8.02 16.38 11.13
N ALA A 21 -7.14 16.49 12.12
CA ALA A 21 -6.56 15.36 12.81
C ALA A 21 -7.63 14.46 13.46
N GLU A 22 -8.63 15.08 14.10
CA GLU A 22 -9.73 14.39 14.78
C GLU A 22 -10.58 13.54 13.82
N VAL A 23 -10.81 14.05 12.59
CA VAL A 23 -11.55 13.32 11.54
C VAL A 23 -10.77 12.10 11.09
N GLN A 24 -9.46 12.25 10.88
CA GLN A 24 -8.59 11.17 10.43
C GLN A 24 -8.36 10.12 11.52
N GLU A 25 -8.22 10.55 12.77
CA GLU A 25 -8.11 9.66 13.92
C GLU A 25 -9.37 8.81 14.11
N GLU A 26 -10.55 9.41 14.04
CA GLU A 26 -11.82 8.69 14.11
C GLU A 26 -12.00 7.69 12.94
N ASN A 27 -11.57 8.06 11.73
CA ASN A 27 -11.58 7.14 10.60
C ASN A 27 -10.58 5.98 10.80
N ALA A 28 -9.38 6.25 11.32
CA ALA A 28 -8.40 5.22 11.66
C ALA A 28 -8.94 4.25 12.72
N LYS A 29 -9.63 4.76 13.73
CA LYS A 29 -10.30 3.95 14.76
C LYS A 29 -11.35 3.02 14.15
N ARG A 30 -12.24 3.54 13.30
CA ARG A 30 -13.25 2.71 12.60
C ARG A 30 -12.58 1.65 11.72
N ALA A 31 -11.53 2.01 11.01
CA ALA A 31 -10.79 1.05 10.19
C ALA A 31 -10.22 -0.09 11.05
N ILE A 32 -9.66 0.22 12.20
CA ILE A 32 -9.11 -0.76 13.12
C ILE A 32 -10.21 -1.60 13.79
N GLU A 33 -11.34 -1.03 14.14
CA GLU A 33 -12.48 -1.79 14.69
C GLU A 33 -12.94 -2.90 13.74
N ALA A 34 -12.91 -2.64 12.42
CA ALA A 34 -13.22 -3.65 11.40
C ALA A 34 -12.12 -4.71 11.25
N LEU A 35 -10.85 -4.37 11.48
CA LEU A 35 -9.70 -5.27 11.31
C LEU A 35 -9.28 -6.00 12.59
N ALA A 36 -9.65 -5.51 13.77
CA ALA A 36 -9.27 -6.10 15.06
C ALA A 36 -9.66 -7.58 15.19
N PRO A 37 -10.79 -8.06 14.66
CA PRO A 37 -11.12 -9.49 14.66
C PRO A 37 -10.07 -10.35 13.95
N LEU A 38 -9.51 -9.88 12.83
CA LEU A 38 -8.44 -10.58 12.12
C LEU A 38 -7.15 -10.64 12.96
N GLY A 39 -6.83 -9.53 13.67
CA GLY A 39 -5.66 -9.46 14.53
C GLY A 39 -5.71 -10.37 15.75
N ARG A 40 -6.90 -10.81 16.20
CA ARG A 40 -7.03 -11.73 17.34
C ARG A 40 -6.58 -13.15 17.02
N ASP A 41 -6.94 -13.64 15.83
CA ASP A 41 -6.83 -15.04 15.48
C ASP A 41 -5.71 -15.35 14.48
N HIS A 42 -5.10 -14.29 13.91
CA HIS A 42 -4.16 -14.41 12.80
C HIS A 42 -2.89 -13.58 13.02
N GLU A 43 -1.84 -13.89 12.28
CA GLU A 43 -0.69 -13.00 12.08
C GLU A 43 -1.12 -11.90 11.09
N LEU A 44 -1.15 -10.64 11.53
CA LEU A 44 -1.70 -9.54 10.77
C LEU A 44 -0.66 -8.48 10.43
N VAL A 45 -0.55 -8.15 9.16
CA VAL A 45 0.16 -6.97 8.66
C VAL A 45 -0.86 -6.01 8.07
N ILE A 46 -0.78 -4.74 8.43
CA ILE A 46 -1.62 -3.67 7.88
C ILE A 46 -0.70 -2.70 7.13
N THR A 47 -0.94 -2.57 5.84
CA THR A 47 -0.37 -1.49 5.03
C THR A 47 -1.43 -0.43 4.80
N HIS A 48 -1.05 0.81 4.55
CA HIS A 48 -2.04 1.88 4.40
C HIS A 48 -1.66 2.89 3.31
N GLY A 49 -2.67 3.55 2.73
CA GLY A 49 -2.47 4.69 1.85
C GLY A 49 -2.12 5.96 2.63
N ASN A 50 -1.64 6.98 1.92
CA ASN A 50 -1.30 8.30 2.48
C ASN A 50 -1.57 9.45 1.50
N GLY A 51 -2.24 9.20 0.37
CA GLY A 51 -2.35 10.17 -0.72
C GLY A 51 -2.82 11.57 -0.29
N PRO A 52 -3.94 11.71 0.44
CA PRO A 52 -4.37 13.01 0.95
C PRO A 52 -3.34 13.65 1.89
N GLN A 53 -2.80 12.87 2.82
CA GLN A 53 -1.90 13.33 3.87
C GLN A 53 -0.56 13.83 3.31
N VAL A 54 0.05 13.08 2.41
CA VAL A 54 1.32 13.50 1.78
C VAL A 54 1.13 14.75 0.91
N GLY A 55 -0.06 14.90 0.31
CA GLY A 55 -0.42 16.11 -0.42
C GLY A 55 -0.47 17.35 0.46
N ILE A 56 -1.12 17.24 1.63
CA ILE A 56 -1.20 18.33 2.62
C ILE A 56 0.20 18.70 3.12
N LEU A 57 1.02 17.72 3.50
CA LEU A 57 2.39 17.97 3.96
C LEU A 57 3.26 18.61 2.87
N ALA A 58 3.09 18.17 1.62
CA ALA A 58 3.80 18.77 0.48
C ALA A 58 3.44 20.25 0.31
N LEU A 59 2.16 20.60 0.46
CA LEU A 59 1.70 21.99 0.40
C LEU A 59 2.24 22.80 1.57
N GLN A 60 2.14 22.31 2.78
CA GLN A 60 2.67 22.97 3.98
C GLN A 60 4.17 23.23 3.85
N SER A 61 4.93 22.20 3.48
CA SER A 61 6.38 22.33 3.25
C SER A 61 6.72 23.35 2.15
N ALA A 62 5.93 23.37 1.08
CA ALA A 62 6.13 24.32 -0.02
C ALA A 62 5.74 25.77 0.33
N SER A 63 4.93 25.97 1.35
CA SER A 63 4.44 27.27 1.79
C SER A 63 5.20 27.85 3.00
N ASP A 64 6.07 27.06 3.63
CA ASP A 64 6.84 27.50 4.80
C ASP A 64 7.94 28.49 4.37
N PRO A 65 7.90 29.75 4.84
CA PRO A 65 8.87 30.79 4.45
C PRO A 65 10.28 30.55 5.04
N HIS A 66 10.43 29.64 6.01
CA HIS A 66 11.72 29.31 6.63
C HIS A 66 12.47 28.21 5.85
N LEU A 67 11.81 27.50 4.94
CA LEU A 67 12.42 26.50 4.09
C LEU A 67 12.93 27.12 2.77
N THR A 68 14.20 26.95 2.47
CA THR A 68 14.75 27.31 1.17
C THR A 68 14.33 26.33 0.07
N THR A 69 14.10 25.08 0.45
CA THR A 69 13.64 24.01 -0.44
C THR A 69 12.58 23.17 0.27
N PRO A 70 11.41 22.90 -0.34
CA PRO A 70 10.42 22.01 0.23
C PRO A 70 10.98 20.61 0.49
N TYR A 71 10.44 19.91 1.49
CA TYR A 71 10.81 18.51 1.73
C TYR A 71 10.49 17.62 0.52
N PRO A 72 11.39 16.71 0.15
CA PRO A 72 11.16 15.75 -0.93
C PRO A 72 10.14 14.67 -0.50
N PHE A 73 9.57 13.95 -1.50
CA PHE A 73 8.49 12.99 -1.24
C PHE A 73 8.90 11.77 -0.42
N ASP A 74 10.15 11.36 -0.41
CA ASP A 74 10.67 10.31 0.46
C ASP A 74 10.54 10.73 1.94
N VAL A 75 10.95 11.97 2.28
CA VAL A 75 10.82 12.54 3.63
C VAL A 75 9.34 12.73 4.01
N LEU A 76 8.52 13.30 3.11
CA LEU A 76 7.08 13.45 3.34
C LEU A 76 6.38 12.10 3.51
N GLY A 77 6.82 11.09 2.76
CA GLY A 77 6.38 9.70 2.91
C GLY A 77 6.67 9.16 4.31
N ALA A 78 7.88 9.37 4.81
CA ALA A 78 8.28 8.97 6.17
C ALA A 78 7.45 9.69 7.25
N GLN A 79 7.18 10.99 7.09
CA GLN A 79 6.32 11.75 8.01
C GLN A 79 4.90 11.17 8.05
N THR A 80 4.32 10.85 6.89
CA THR A 80 2.97 10.26 6.84
C THR A 80 2.93 8.85 7.42
N GLN A 81 3.98 8.05 7.28
CA GLN A 81 4.07 6.74 7.94
C GLN A 81 4.05 6.88 9.45
N GLY A 82 4.78 7.87 10.00
CA GLY A 82 4.77 8.15 11.43
C GLY A 82 3.39 8.60 11.92
N MET A 83 2.79 9.58 11.27
CA MET A 83 1.49 10.14 11.65
C MET A 83 0.37 9.11 11.58
N ILE A 84 0.17 8.48 10.44
CA ILE A 84 -0.90 7.49 10.24
C ILE A 84 -0.61 6.22 11.05
N GLY A 85 0.65 5.79 11.08
CA GLY A 85 1.09 4.65 11.88
C GLY A 85 0.77 4.83 13.36
N TYR A 86 0.95 6.03 13.91
CA TYR A 86 0.59 6.37 15.28
C TYR A 86 -0.92 6.18 15.55
N TRP A 87 -1.79 6.74 14.72
CA TRP A 87 -3.24 6.60 14.90
C TRP A 87 -3.72 5.15 14.81
N LEU A 88 -3.21 4.41 13.82
CA LEU A 88 -3.55 2.99 13.65
C LEU A 88 -2.99 2.12 14.79
N LEU A 89 -1.76 2.39 15.23
CA LEU A 89 -1.09 1.71 16.36
C LEU A 89 -1.94 1.85 17.63
N GLN A 90 -2.24 3.09 18.02
CA GLN A 90 -3.00 3.39 19.23
C GLN A 90 -4.39 2.77 19.19
N SER A 91 -5.08 2.90 18.05
CA SER A 91 -6.40 2.30 17.86
C SER A 91 -6.36 0.78 17.97
N MET A 92 -5.33 0.12 17.38
CA MET A 92 -5.20 -1.34 17.45
C MET A 92 -4.84 -1.82 18.86
N GLN A 93 -4.00 -1.11 19.60
CA GLN A 93 -3.70 -1.42 20.99
C GLN A 93 -4.98 -1.36 21.86
N ASN A 94 -5.83 -0.34 21.63
CA ASN A 94 -7.10 -0.21 22.33
C ASN A 94 -8.11 -1.30 21.95
N ALA A 95 -8.18 -1.71 20.68
CA ALA A 95 -9.11 -2.72 20.18
C ALA A 95 -8.66 -4.16 20.46
N SER A 96 -7.38 -4.38 20.74
CA SER A 96 -6.78 -5.71 20.93
C SER A 96 -5.92 -5.75 22.20
N PRO A 97 -6.49 -5.59 23.40
CA PRO A 97 -5.76 -5.64 24.66
C PRO A 97 -4.96 -6.95 24.78
N GLY A 98 -3.70 -6.84 25.16
CA GLY A 98 -2.80 -8.00 25.33
C GLY A 98 -2.06 -8.44 24.05
N ARG A 99 -2.36 -7.87 22.89
CA ARG A 99 -1.55 -8.05 21.68
C ARG A 99 -0.49 -6.97 21.59
N GLN A 100 0.72 -7.37 21.23
CA GLN A 100 1.76 -6.39 20.85
C GLN A 100 1.44 -5.83 19.47
N VAL A 101 1.61 -4.53 19.29
CA VAL A 101 1.43 -3.85 18.01
C VAL A 101 2.65 -3.00 17.74
N ALA A 102 3.17 -3.04 16.52
CA ALA A 102 4.29 -2.22 16.09
C ALA A 102 3.92 -1.43 14.84
N ALA A 103 4.20 -0.14 14.82
CA ALA A 103 4.22 0.66 13.61
C ALA A 103 5.67 0.91 13.19
N ILE A 104 5.99 0.67 11.93
CA ILE A 104 7.36 0.73 11.41
C ILE A 104 7.41 1.73 10.27
N ILE A 105 8.35 2.66 10.32
CA ILE A 105 8.78 3.40 9.15
C ILE A 105 9.67 2.46 8.33
N ASN A 106 9.32 2.22 7.10
CA ASN A 106 10.03 1.30 6.23
C ASN A 106 10.33 1.92 4.86
N GLN A 107 11.33 1.36 4.21
CA GLN A 107 11.81 1.73 2.90
C GLN A 107 11.40 0.68 1.86
N THR A 108 11.08 1.15 0.66
CA THR A 108 10.77 0.27 -0.47
C THR A 108 11.80 0.49 -1.57
N LEU A 109 12.59 -0.55 -1.80
CA LEU A 109 13.59 -0.54 -2.87
C LEU A 109 12.89 -0.58 -4.23
N VAL A 110 13.31 0.32 -5.10
CA VAL A 110 12.90 0.40 -6.50
C VAL A 110 14.13 0.44 -7.41
N ARG A 111 13.97 0.21 -8.70
CA ARG A 111 15.06 0.31 -9.66
C ARG A 111 15.37 1.77 -9.96
N ALA A 112 16.66 2.10 -10.00
CA ALA A 112 17.12 3.44 -10.38
C ALA A 112 16.82 3.77 -11.84
N ASP A 113 16.72 2.76 -12.70
CA ASP A 113 16.42 2.86 -14.13
C ASP A 113 14.94 2.55 -14.48
N ASP A 114 14.03 2.61 -13.50
CA ASP A 114 12.61 2.41 -13.78
C ASP A 114 12.07 3.54 -14.67
N PRO A 115 11.48 3.22 -15.85
CA PRO A 115 10.96 4.22 -16.79
C PRO A 115 9.90 5.16 -16.19
N ALA A 116 9.23 4.76 -15.12
CA ALA A 116 8.26 5.60 -14.43
C ALA A 116 8.90 6.80 -13.72
N LEU A 117 10.21 6.79 -13.48
CA LEU A 117 10.93 7.94 -12.92
C LEU A 117 11.09 9.05 -13.96
N ASP A 118 11.34 8.68 -15.22
CA ASP A 118 11.49 9.63 -16.34
C ASP A 118 10.12 10.09 -16.89
N ASN A 119 9.07 9.31 -16.67
CA ASN A 119 7.72 9.64 -17.14
C ASN A 119 6.71 9.68 -15.96
N PRO A 120 6.70 10.78 -15.18
CA PRO A 120 5.81 10.92 -14.02
C PRO A 120 4.33 10.87 -14.43
N THR A 121 3.56 10.04 -13.72
CA THR A 121 2.12 9.87 -13.97
C THR A 121 1.28 9.83 -12.70
N LYS A 122 1.90 9.67 -11.54
CA LYS A 122 1.17 9.57 -10.27
C LYS A 122 0.78 10.96 -9.78
N PHE A 123 -0.51 11.24 -9.76
CA PHE A 123 -1.04 12.49 -9.22
C PHE A 123 -0.80 12.60 -7.72
N VAL A 124 -0.29 13.75 -7.29
CA VAL A 124 -0.02 14.06 -5.89
C VAL A 124 -0.44 15.50 -5.57
N GLY A 125 -0.77 15.76 -4.31
CA GLY A 125 -1.12 17.11 -3.85
C GLY A 125 -2.48 17.59 -4.32
N GLU A 126 -2.65 18.90 -4.32
CA GLU A 126 -3.89 19.58 -4.65
C GLU A 126 -4.15 19.70 -6.15
N VAL A 127 -5.36 20.08 -6.48
CA VAL A 127 -5.77 20.44 -7.83
C VAL A 127 -5.64 21.94 -8.04
N TYR A 128 -5.21 22.35 -9.24
CA TYR A 128 -5.00 23.74 -9.63
C TYR A 128 -5.76 24.02 -10.93
N ASP A 129 -6.00 25.29 -11.23
CA ASP A 129 -6.28 25.68 -12.60
C ASP A 129 -5.01 25.58 -13.46
N GLU A 130 -5.17 25.69 -14.77
CA GLU A 130 -4.04 25.54 -15.70
C GLU A 130 -2.96 26.60 -15.51
N GLU A 131 -3.36 27.87 -15.33
CA GLU A 131 -2.43 29.01 -15.20
C GLU A 131 -1.57 28.84 -13.93
N GLU A 132 -2.18 28.54 -12.81
CA GLU A 132 -1.50 28.31 -11.54
C GLU A 132 -0.58 27.06 -11.60
N ALA A 133 -1.06 25.97 -12.20
CA ALA A 133 -0.25 24.76 -12.36
C ALA A 133 1.01 25.02 -13.20
N GLN A 134 0.89 25.72 -14.32
CA GLN A 134 2.03 26.06 -15.18
C GLN A 134 3.01 27.03 -14.48
N ARG A 135 2.49 27.97 -13.70
CA ARG A 135 3.32 28.85 -12.88
C ARG A 135 4.13 28.05 -11.86
N LEU A 136 3.46 27.15 -11.10
CA LEU A 136 4.12 26.29 -10.12
C LEU A 136 5.14 25.34 -10.78
N ALA A 137 4.82 24.80 -11.96
CA ALA A 137 5.75 23.95 -12.72
C ALA A 137 7.04 24.71 -13.03
N LYS A 138 6.93 25.96 -13.50
CA LYS A 138 8.08 26.82 -13.83
C LYS A 138 8.87 27.22 -12.58
N ASP A 139 8.19 27.69 -11.54
CA ASP A 139 8.80 28.25 -10.34
C ASP A 139 9.48 27.19 -9.46
N ARG A 140 8.92 25.95 -9.47
CA ARG A 140 9.34 24.85 -8.57
C ARG A 140 9.92 23.64 -9.30
N GLY A 141 10.02 23.66 -10.62
CA GLY A 141 10.50 22.52 -11.41
C GLY A 141 9.57 21.30 -11.36
N TRP A 142 8.27 21.51 -11.13
CA TRP A 142 7.30 20.41 -11.07
C TRP A 142 6.90 19.94 -12.46
N THR A 143 6.60 18.64 -12.56
CA THR A 143 5.83 18.12 -13.69
C THR A 143 4.35 18.17 -13.31
N VAL A 144 3.51 18.76 -14.16
CA VAL A 144 2.07 18.87 -13.98
C VAL A 144 1.33 18.26 -15.16
N LYS A 145 0.18 17.64 -14.91
CA LYS A 145 -0.66 17.04 -15.96
C LYS A 145 -2.13 17.35 -15.71
N PRO A 146 -2.98 17.35 -16.76
CA PRO A 146 -4.43 17.47 -16.63
C PRO A 146 -4.99 16.31 -15.79
N ASP A 147 -5.93 16.66 -14.89
CA ASP A 147 -6.70 15.72 -14.07
C ASP A 147 -8.20 16.11 -14.17
N GLY A 148 -8.88 15.58 -15.16
CA GLY A 148 -10.23 15.99 -15.53
C GLY A 148 -10.27 17.44 -16.05
N THR A 149 -11.00 18.31 -15.35
CA THR A 149 -11.11 19.75 -15.65
C THR A 149 -10.04 20.60 -14.94
N HIS A 150 -9.16 19.99 -14.17
CA HIS A 150 -8.13 20.65 -13.38
C HIS A 150 -6.74 20.11 -13.76
N TRP A 151 -5.73 20.65 -13.12
CA TRP A 151 -4.34 20.24 -13.26
C TRP A 151 -3.79 19.82 -11.90
N ARG A 152 -2.88 18.87 -11.91
CA ARG A 152 -2.18 18.41 -10.70
C ARG A 152 -0.70 18.13 -10.96
N ARG A 153 0.09 18.23 -9.89
CA ARG A 153 1.44 17.73 -9.90
C ARG A 153 1.45 16.21 -10.09
N VAL A 154 2.38 15.73 -10.89
CA VAL A 154 2.67 14.31 -11.04
C VAL A 154 4.10 14.01 -10.65
N VAL A 155 4.33 12.83 -10.06
CA VAL A 155 5.65 12.29 -9.70
C VAL A 155 5.83 10.90 -10.28
N GLY A 156 7.07 10.41 -10.31
CA GLY A 156 7.38 9.04 -10.68
C GLY A 156 6.70 8.05 -9.73
N SER A 157 6.26 6.92 -10.26
CA SER A 157 5.72 5.83 -9.46
C SER A 157 6.36 4.51 -9.90
N PRO A 158 7.63 4.29 -9.52
CA PRO A 158 8.36 3.10 -9.91
C PRO A 158 7.77 1.85 -9.25
N ARG A 159 8.03 0.70 -9.87
CA ARG A 159 7.59 -0.60 -9.33
C ARG A 159 8.40 -0.98 -8.09
N PRO A 160 7.74 -1.43 -7.00
CA PRO A 160 8.45 -1.94 -5.83
C PRO A 160 9.15 -3.26 -6.18
N GLU A 161 10.43 -3.36 -5.80
CA GLU A 161 11.16 -4.64 -5.84
C GLU A 161 11.04 -5.39 -4.53
N ARG A 162 11.24 -4.70 -3.41
CA ARG A 162 11.11 -5.28 -2.07
C ARG A 162 10.98 -4.21 -0.99
N VAL A 163 10.38 -4.58 0.14
CA VAL A 163 10.43 -3.81 1.38
C VAL A 163 11.74 -4.17 2.10
N VAL A 164 12.55 -3.16 2.40
CA VAL A 164 13.90 -3.34 2.98
C VAL A 164 13.82 -4.05 4.33
N GLU A 165 12.86 -3.68 5.15
CA GLU A 165 12.66 -4.18 6.52
C GLU A 165 11.88 -5.52 6.61
N THR A 166 11.66 -6.23 5.50
CA THR A 166 10.89 -7.49 5.47
C THR A 166 11.33 -8.50 6.53
N ARG A 167 12.65 -8.63 6.76
CA ARG A 167 13.19 -9.54 7.79
C ARG A 167 12.76 -9.14 9.21
N LEU A 168 12.77 -7.83 9.52
CA LEU A 168 12.30 -7.31 10.79
C LEU A 168 10.79 -7.53 10.97
N ILE A 169 10.00 -7.26 9.90
CA ILE A 169 8.56 -7.49 9.90
C ILE A 169 8.25 -8.96 10.20
N ARG A 170 8.95 -9.89 9.54
CA ARG A 170 8.81 -11.34 9.78
C ARG A 170 9.12 -11.70 11.24
N LEU A 171 10.16 -11.13 11.82
CA LEU A 171 10.53 -11.36 13.23
C LEU A 171 9.43 -10.92 14.18
N LEU A 172 8.85 -9.73 13.96
CA LEU A 172 7.76 -9.20 14.77
C LEU A 172 6.50 -10.08 14.66
N LEU A 173 6.14 -10.51 13.45
CA LEU A 173 5.02 -11.45 13.25
C LEU A 173 5.23 -12.76 13.99
N THR A 174 6.44 -13.32 13.92
CA THR A 174 6.79 -14.58 14.61
C THR A 174 6.72 -14.42 16.13
N SER A 175 6.97 -13.21 16.66
CA SER A 175 6.78 -12.91 18.10
C SER A 175 5.32 -12.68 18.49
N GLY A 176 4.38 -12.77 17.55
CA GLY A 176 2.95 -12.58 17.77
C GLY A 176 2.50 -11.11 17.68
N ALA A 177 3.34 -10.20 17.24
CA ALA A 177 2.95 -8.80 17.06
C ALA A 177 2.08 -8.60 15.81
N ILE A 178 1.14 -7.65 15.88
CA ILE A 178 0.48 -7.06 14.73
C ILE A 178 1.41 -5.97 14.18
N VAL A 179 1.64 -5.95 12.88
CA VAL A 179 2.58 -4.99 12.26
C VAL A 179 1.86 -4.02 11.33
N ILE A 180 2.07 -2.73 11.53
CA ILE A 180 1.61 -1.65 10.66
C ILE A 180 2.84 -1.12 9.92
N CYS A 181 2.83 -1.16 8.59
CA CYS A 181 3.98 -0.77 7.78
C CYS A 181 3.59 -0.41 6.33
N ALA A 182 4.56 -0.13 5.49
CA ALA A 182 4.38 0.19 4.08
C ALA A 182 3.33 1.29 3.81
N GLY A 183 3.29 2.29 4.71
CA GLY A 183 2.45 3.46 4.53
C GLY A 183 2.83 4.22 3.26
N GLY A 184 1.82 4.52 2.41
CA GLY A 184 2.05 5.15 1.11
C GLY A 184 2.86 4.31 0.12
N GLY A 185 3.01 3.00 0.39
CA GLY A 185 3.86 2.10 -0.38
C GLY A 185 5.31 2.02 0.14
N GLY A 186 5.61 2.66 1.27
CA GLY A 186 6.97 2.77 1.84
C GLY A 186 7.76 3.96 1.28
N VAL A 187 8.83 4.33 1.97
CA VAL A 187 9.76 5.36 1.48
C VAL A 187 10.52 4.83 0.26
N PRO A 188 10.38 5.46 -0.92
CA PRO A 188 11.07 5.00 -2.12
C PRO A 188 12.58 5.22 -2.01
N VAL A 189 13.35 4.17 -2.18
CA VAL A 189 14.81 4.22 -2.18
C VAL A 189 15.40 3.44 -3.35
N ILE A 190 16.54 3.91 -3.84
CA ILE A 190 17.38 3.19 -4.81
C ILE A 190 18.68 2.74 -4.15
N ARG A 191 19.45 1.88 -4.82
CA ARG A 191 20.87 1.68 -4.52
C ARG A 191 21.69 2.54 -5.44
N ASN A 192 22.52 3.41 -4.83
CA ASN A 192 23.48 4.20 -5.60
C ASN A 192 24.70 3.36 -6.05
N ASP A 193 25.62 3.95 -6.77
CA ASP A 193 26.81 3.28 -7.31
C ASP A 193 27.73 2.70 -6.22
N ARG A 194 27.60 3.16 -4.97
CA ARG A 194 28.33 2.64 -3.81
C ARG A 194 27.56 1.51 -3.08
N GLY A 195 26.36 1.17 -3.58
CA GLY A 195 25.48 0.17 -2.96
C GLY A 195 24.73 0.68 -1.73
N GLU A 196 24.80 1.96 -1.43
CA GLU A 196 24.08 2.60 -0.32
C GLU A 196 22.62 2.88 -0.71
N LEU A 197 21.74 2.88 0.30
CA LEU A 197 20.35 3.29 0.08
C LEU A 197 20.25 4.81 0.04
N GLU A 198 19.53 5.30 -0.96
CA GLU A 198 19.29 6.71 -1.19
C GLU A 198 17.81 6.96 -1.50
N GLY A 199 17.19 7.92 -0.77
CA GLY A 199 15.80 8.32 -1.01
C GLY A 199 15.64 9.05 -2.34
N ILE A 200 14.48 8.91 -2.97
CA ILE A 200 14.19 9.54 -4.26
C ILE A 200 12.85 10.27 -4.26
N GLU A 201 12.73 11.27 -5.13
CA GLU A 201 11.51 12.07 -5.36
C GLU A 201 10.45 11.27 -6.14
N ALA A 202 9.82 10.31 -5.49
CA ALA A 202 8.84 9.42 -6.07
C ALA A 202 7.80 8.98 -5.04
N VAL A 203 6.74 8.30 -5.49
CA VAL A 203 5.80 7.59 -4.62
C VAL A 203 5.59 6.18 -5.15
N VAL A 204 5.52 5.19 -4.28
CA VAL A 204 5.31 3.80 -4.66
C VAL A 204 3.83 3.45 -4.55
N ASP A 205 3.34 2.59 -5.44
CA ASP A 205 1.96 2.13 -5.33
C ASP A 205 1.80 1.19 -4.13
N LYS A 206 0.92 1.57 -3.21
CA LYS A 206 0.66 0.84 -1.97
C LYS A 206 0.16 -0.59 -2.22
N ASP A 207 -0.74 -0.79 -3.17
CA ASP A 207 -1.34 -2.10 -3.41
C ASP A 207 -0.28 -3.06 -3.96
N MET A 208 0.57 -2.59 -4.87
CA MET A 208 1.68 -3.37 -5.39
C MET A 208 2.74 -3.65 -4.32
N THR A 209 3.10 -2.67 -3.47
CA THR A 209 4.00 -2.91 -2.34
C THR A 209 3.44 -3.95 -1.38
N SER A 210 2.12 -3.91 -1.12
CA SER A 210 1.45 -4.90 -0.27
C SER A 210 1.54 -6.31 -0.86
N ALA A 211 1.41 -6.45 -2.17
CA ALA A 211 1.57 -7.74 -2.85
C ALA A 211 3.02 -8.27 -2.74
N VAL A 212 4.01 -7.42 -3.02
CA VAL A 212 5.44 -7.75 -2.88
C VAL A 212 5.79 -8.14 -1.44
N LEU A 213 5.26 -7.42 -0.46
CA LEU A 213 5.46 -7.73 0.95
C LEU A 213 4.76 -9.04 1.33
N ALA A 214 3.52 -9.26 0.90
CA ALA A 214 2.77 -10.49 1.16
C ALA A 214 3.48 -11.73 0.59
N GLU A 215 3.98 -11.63 -0.64
CA GLU A 215 4.82 -12.66 -1.26
C GLU A 215 6.07 -12.95 -0.42
N ALA A 216 6.84 -11.91 -0.07
CA ALA A 216 8.08 -12.05 0.69
C ALA A 216 7.87 -12.55 2.12
N LEU A 217 6.71 -12.30 2.72
CA LEU A 217 6.32 -12.81 4.04
C LEU A 217 5.69 -14.21 3.98
N GLU A 218 5.49 -14.79 2.80
CA GLU A 218 4.75 -16.03 2.63
C GLU A 218 3.36 -15.94 3.29
N ALA A 219 2.62 -14.88 2.93
CA ALA A 219 1.28 -14.66 3.46
C ALA A 219 0.29 -15.65 2.83
N ASP A 220 -0.64 -16.13 3.64
CA ASP A 220 -1.71 -17.03 3.20
C ASP A 220 -2.87 -16.26 2.54
N ALA A 221 -2.94 -14.93 2.75
CA ALA A 221 -3.93 -14.07 2.12
C ALA A 221 -3.45 -12.62 1.95
N LEU A 222 -3.87 -12.00 0.83
CA LEU A 222 -3.78 -10.57 0.57
C LEU A 222 -5.18 -9.99 0.42
N LEU A 223 -5.59 -9.10 1.35
CA LEU A 223 -6.86 -8.39 1.29
C LEU A 223 -6.62 -6.94 0.90
N VAL A 224 -7.14 -6.51 -0.25
CA VAL A 224 -7.05 -5.12 -0.72
C VAL A 224 -8.39 -4.43 -0.48
N LEU A 225 -8.39 -3.49 0.47
CA LEU A 225 -9.61 -2.85 0.93
C LEU A 225 -9.87 -1.53 0.19
N THR A 226 -11.12 -1.31 -0.15
CA THR A 226 -11.60 -0.17 -0.93
C THR A 226 -12.99 0.27 -0.46
N ASP A 227 -13.60 1.26 -1.12
CA ASP A 227 -14.92 1.82 -0.84
C ASP A 227 -16.06 1.15 -1.62
N VAL A 228 -15.73 0.23 -2.52
CA VAL A 228 -16.71 -0.54 -3.30
C VAL A 228 -16.75 -2.00 -2.85
N PRO A 229 -17.88 -2.72 -3.09
CA PRO A 229 -18.04 -4.10 -2.62
C PRO A 229 -17.06 -5.10 -3.25
N GLY A 230 -16.35 -4.71 -4.31
CA GLY A 230 -15.40 -5.54 -5.04
C GLY A 230 -15.28 -5.10 -6.49
N VAL A 231 -14.68 -5.94 -7.31
CA VAL A 231 -14.58 -5.72 -8.75
C VAL A 231 -15.95 -5.89 -9.39
N GLN A 232 -16.33 -4.97 -10.25
CA GLN A 232 -17.63 -4.99 -10.94
C GLN A 232 -17.45 -4.99 -12.45
N GLU A 233 -18.21 -5.83 -13.13
CA GLU A 233 -18.50 -5.64 -14.55
C GLU A 233 -19.41 -4.43 -14.73
N ASN A 234 -19.26 -3.70 -15.83
CA ASN A 234 -20.07 -2.53 -16.18
C ASN A 234 -20.16 -1.48 -15.06
N PHE A 235 -19.04 -1.24 -14.36
CA PHE A 235 -18.98 -0.29 -13.26
C PHE A 235 -19.50 1.10 -13.66
N GLY A 236 -20.33 1.70 -12.82
CA GLY A 236 -20.92 3.02 -13.06
C GLY A 236 -22.16 3.01 -13.97
N THR A 237 -22.66 1.83 -14.37
CA THR A 237 -23.91 1.70 -15.13
C THR A 237 -24.99 0.98 -14.30
N PRO A 238 -26.28 1.06 -14.70
CA PRO A 238 -27.35 0.28 -14.07
C PRO A 238 -27.16 -1.26 -14.14
N GLU A 239 -26.35 -1.73 -15.08
CA GLU A 239 -26.03 -3.13 -15.29
C GLU A 239 -24.80 -3.59 -14.49
N ALA A 240 -24.29 -2.77 -13.59
CA ALA A 240 -23.13 -3.10 -12.77
C ALA A 240 -23.36 -4.38 -11.94
N ARG A 241 -22.46 -5.35 -12.07
CA ARG A 241 -22.52 -6.64 -11.36
C ARG A 241 -21.23 -6.94 -10.64
N LEU A 242 -21.34 -7.30 -9.38
CA LEU A 242 -20.19 -7.74 -8.59
C LEU A 242 -19.66 -9.08 -9.09
N ILE A 243 -18.38 -9.16 -9.34
CA ILE A 243 -17.65 -10.39 -9.59
C ILE A 243 -17.27 -10.97 -8.23
N GLN A 244 -18.00 -11.99 -7.79
CA GLN A 244 -17.74 -12.60 -6.47
C GLN A 244 -16.49 -13.47 -6.47
N ARG A 245 -16.20 -14.15 -7.59
CA ARG A 245 -15.07 -15.07 -7.73
C ARG A 245 -14.40 -14.89 -9.08
N ALA A 246 -13.08 -14.91 -9.08
CA ALA A 246 -12.30 -14.71 -10.28
C ALA A 246 -10.98 -15.51 -10.24
N THR A 247 -10.42 -15.71 -11.43
CA THR A 247 -9.01 -16.06 -11.60
C THR A 247 -8.21 -14.82 -12.00
N PRO A 248 -6.89 -14.77 -11.77
CA PRO A 248 -6.06 -13.70 -12.31
C PRO A 248 -6.24 -13.52 -13.82
N GLY A 249 -6.28 -14.62 -14.56
CA GLY A 249 -6.47 -14.59 -16.02
C GLY A 249 -7.83 -14.03 -16.46
N SER A 250 -8.91 -14.19 -15.68
CA SER A 250 -10.20 -13.57 -15.98
C SER A 250 -10.19 -12.07 -15.77
N LEU A 251 -9.59 -11.60 -14.66
CA LEU A 251 -9.51 -10.17 -14.35
C LEU A 251 -8.58 -9.42 -15.30
N ARG A 252 -7.45 -10.01 -15.70
CA ARG A 252 -6.51 -9.36 -16.64
C ARG A 252 -7.06 -9.16 -18.06
N ARG A 253 -8.18 -9.81 -18.41
CA ARG A 253 -8.88 -9.57 -19.68
C ARG A 253 -9.87 -8.42 -19.63
N MET A 254 -10.07 -7.84 -18.46
CA MET A 254 -10.97 -6.70 -18.27
C MET A 254 -10.17 -5.40 -18.28
N ASP A 255 -10.79 -4.34 -18.77
CA ASP A 255 -10.22 -2.99 -18.71
C ASP A 255 -10.63 -2.31 -17.40
N PHE A 256 -9.63 -1.80 -16.67
CA PHE A 256 -9.84 -1.07 -15.43
C PHE A 256 -9.24 0.34 -15.51
N PRO A 257 -9.88 1.36 -14.89
CA PRO A 257 -9.30 2.68 -14.80
C PRO A 257 -7.95 2.65 -14.09
N ALA A 258 -6.92 3.23 -14.70
CA ALA A 258 -5.54 3.20 -14.24
C ALA A 258 -5.32 3.82 -12.85
N GLY A 259 -6.19 4.70 -12.38
CA GLY A 259 -6.03 5.42 -11.10
C GLY A 259 -6.82 4.84 -9.92
N SER A 260 -7.60 3.76 -10.11
CA SER A 260 -8.52 3.28 -9.08
C SER A 260 -8.48 1.75 -8.90
N MET A 261 -9.23 1.00 -9.68
CA MET A 261 -9.34 -0.47 -9.57
C MET A 261 -8.16 -1.20 -10.19
N GLY A 262 -7.59 -0.69 -11.30
CA GLY A 262 -6.50 -1.34 -12.02
C GLY A 262 -5.32 -1.76 -11.14
N PRO A 263 -4.69 -0.85 -10.37
CA PRO A 263 -3.59 -1.22 -9.46
C PRO A 263 -3.94 -2.28 -8.42
N LYS A 264 -5.18 -2.28 -7.91
CA LYS A 264 -5.67 -3.27 -6.94
C LYS A 264 -5.78 -4.67 -7.56
N VAL A 265 -6.35 -4.73 -8.75
CA VAL A 265 -6.46 -5.97 -9.53
C VAL A 265 -5.07 -6.49 -9.88
N ASP A 266 -4.16 -5.63 -10.34
CA ASP A 266 -2.78 -6.02 -10.66
C ASP A 266 -2.04 -6.59 -9.45
N ALA A 267 -2.17 -5.95 -8.29
CA ALA A 267 -1.55 -6.39 -7.05
C ALA A 267 -2.07 -7.76 -6.61
N VAL A 268 -3.40 -7.93 -6.59
CA VAL A 268 -4.02 -9.19 -6.17
C VAL A 268 -3.73 -10.31 -7.18
N CYS A 269 -3.81 -10.03 -8.48
CA CYS A 269 -3.49 -11.02 -9.52
C CYS A 269 -2.03 -11.47 -9.42
N ARG A 270 -1.08 -10.52 -9.24
CA ARG A 270 0.33 -10.83 -9.05
C ARG A 270 0.53 -11.76 -7.84
N PHE A 271 -0.05 -11.42 -6.69
CA PHE A 271 0.08 -12.22 -5.48
C PHE A 271 -0.42 -13.66 -5.70
N VAL A 272 -1.64 -13.81 -6.25
CA VAL A 272 -2.24 -15.13 -6.51
C VAL A 272 -1.45 -15.94 -7.53
N GLU A 273 -0.95 -15.31 -8.60
CA GLU A 273 -0.14 -15.99 -9.63
C GLU A 273 1.19 -16.52 -9.09
N LEU A 274 1.83 -15.81 -8.17
CA LEU A 274 3.14 -16.17 -7.64
C LEU A 274 3.07 -17.12 -6.44
N THR A 275 2.04 -17.00 -5.61
CA THR A 275 1.94 -17.79 -4.37
C THR A 275 0.96 -18.96 -4.47
N GLY A 276 -0.08 -18.82 -5.27
CA GLY A 276 -1.21 -19.74 -5.31
C GLY A 276 -2.21 -19.52 -4.16
N ASP A 277 -1.99 -18.51 -3.32
CA ASP A 277 -2.78 -18.23 -2.13
C ASP A 277 -3.96 -17.28 -2.42
N LEU A 278 -4.74 -16.97 -1.38
CA LEU A 278 -5.99 -16.22 -1.49
C LEU A 278 -5.73 -14.72 -1.68
N GLY A 279 -6.23 -14.13 -2.76
CA GLY A 279 -6.36 -12.70 -2.91
C GLY A 279 -7.82 -12.25 -2.84
N ALA A 280 -8.09 -11.07 -2.26
CA ALA A 280 -9.44 -10.52 -2.31
C ALA A 280 -9.47 -8.99 -2.36
N ILE A 281 -10.51 -8.44 -3.01
CA ILE A 281 -10.76 -7.00 -3.13
C ILE A 281 -12.18 -6.73 -2.63
N GLY A 282 -12.37 -5.80 -1.70
CA GLY A 282 -13.69 -5.49 -1.17
C GLY A 282 -13.68 -4.37 -0.14
N ARG A 283 -14.81 -4.21 0.54
CA ARG A 283 -14.97 -3.17 1.56
C ARG A 283 -14.22 -3.50 2.83
N LEU A 284 -13.88 -2.45 3.56
CA LEU A 284 -13.23 -2.55 4.86
C LEU A 284 -14.03 -3.41 5.85
N GLU A 285 -15.31 -3.17 5.95
CA GLU A 285 -16.22 -3.84 6.88
C GLU A 285 -16.36 -5.33 6.57
N ASP A 286 -16.11 -5.70 5.33
CA ASP A 286 -16.24 -7.07 4.83
C ASP A 286 -14.95 -7.90 4.99
N ALA A 287 -13.87 -7.33 5.52
CA ALA A 287 -12.55 -7.98 5.55
C ALA A 287 -12.58 -9.40 6.19
N PRO A 288 -13.24 -9.66 7.33
CA PRO A 288 -13.36 -11.01 7.85
C PRO A 288 -14.19 -11.95 6.95
N ALA A 289 -15.24 -11.43 6.31
CA ALA A 289 -16.08 -12.19 5.40
C ALA A 289 -15.35 -12.50 4.07
N MET A 290 -14.49 -11.59 3.60
CA MET A 290 -13.63 -11.81 2.44
C MET A 290 -12.67 -12.99 2.66
N LEU A 291 -12.08 -13.08 3.84
CA LEU A 291 -11.20 -14.20 4.20
C LEU A 291 -11.95 -15.54 4.21
N ARG A 292 -13.25 -15.54 4.49
CA ARG A 292 -14.12 -16.73 4.44
C ARG A 292 -14.74 -16.97 3.06
N GLY A 293 -14.46 -16.10 2.07
CA GLY A 293 -15.02 -16.20 0.71
C GLY A 293 -16.50 -15.82 0.61
N GLU A 294 -17.03 -15.08 1.58
CA GLU A 294 -18.46 -14.70 1.71
C GLU A 294 -18.74 -13.29 1.16
N ALA A 295 -17.71 -12.46 0.98
CA ALA A 295 -17.83 -11.10 0.50
C ALA A 295 -16.64 -10.70 -0.40
N GLY A 296 -16.76 -9.58 -1.09
CA GLY A 296 -15.74 -9.07 -1.98
C GLY A 296 -15.64 -9.82 -3.30
N THR A 297 -14.59 -9.52 -4.04
CA THR A 297 -14.12 -10.32 -5.17
C THR A 297 -12.98 -11.20 -4.67
N VAL A 298 -13.23 -12.49 -4.56
CA VAL A 298 -12.23 -13.49 -4.14
C VAL A 298 -11.51 -14.00 -5.38
N VAL A 299 -10.18 -13.93 -5.35
CA VAL A 299 -9.31 -14.34 -6.46
C VAL A 299 -8.48 -15.53 -6.02
N THR A 300 -8.54 -16.61 -6.78
CA THR A 300 -7.76 -17.84 -6.57
C THR A 300 -7.26 -18.36 -7.90
N PRO A 301 -6.29 -19.28 -7.93
CA PRO A 301 -5.79 -19.83 -9.20
C PRO A 301 -6.86 -20.51 -10.05
N SER A 302 -7.83 -21.19 -9.41
CA SER A 302 -8.92 -21.92 -10.10
C SER A 302 -10.20 -21.09 -10.24
N GLY A 303 -10.34 -19.97 -9.52
CA GLY A 303 -11.60 -19.24 -9.37
C GLY A 303 -12.56 -19.89 -8.37
N GLU A 304 -12.19 -21.01 -7.74
CA GLU A 304 -12.99 -21.69 -6.73
C GLU A 304 -12.44 -21.40 -5.33
N TYR A 305 -13.32 -21.19 -4.36
CA TYR A 305 -12.96 -21.00 -2.98
C TYR A 305 -13.07 -22.32 -2.22
N HIS A 306 -11.94 -22.80 -1.69
CA HIS A 306 -11.85 -24.10 -1.00
C HIS A 306 -11.82 -23.99 0.53
N GLY A 307 -12.27 -22.88 1.08
CA GLY A 307 -12.24 -22.58 2.51
C GLY A 307 -11.14 -21.56 2.87
N PRO A 308 -11.15 -21.07 4.12
CA PRO A 308 -10.14 -20.13 4.57
C PRO A 308 -8.74 -20.72 4.47
N PRO A 309 -7.73 -19.92 4.14
CA PRO A 309 -6.35 -20.39 4.06
C PRO A 309 -5.94 -21.15 5.33
N ARG A 310 -5.21 -22.22 5.16
CA ARG A 310 -4.66 -23.01 6.27
C ARG A 310 -3.15 -23.05 6.11
N ARG A 311 -2.42 -22.57 7.09
CA ARG A 311 -0.97 -22.74 7.10
C ARG A 311 -0.66 -24.21 7.19
N THR A 312 -0.24 -24.81 6.09
CA THR A 312 0.41 -26.12 6.14
C THR A 312 1.74 -25.88 6.81
N SER A 313 2.00 -26.54 7.95
CA SER A 313 3.33 -26.57 8.56
C SER A 313 4.29 -27.13 7.51
N ALA A 314 5.02 -26.25 6.83
CA ALA A 314 6.00 -26.64 5.83
C ALA A 314 7.18 -27.30 6.52
N ALA A 315 7.12 -28.63 6.60
CA ALA A 315 8.32 -29.44 6.57
C ALA A 315 8.84 -29.40 5.12
N GLY A 316 9.86 -28.60 4.85
CA GLY A 316 10.54 -28.60 3.56
C GLY A 316 10.72 -27.18 3.01
N GLY A 317 11.93 -26.63 3.25
CA GLY A 317 12.33 -25.31 2.79
C GLY A 317 12.09 -25.12 1.29
N LYS A 318 11.37 -24.08 0.95
CA LYS A 318 11.44 -23.44 -0.36
C LYS A 318 12.58 -22.42 -0.32
N HIS A 319 13.46 -22.56 -1.26
CA HIS A 319 14.69 -21.84 -1.53
C HIS A 319 14.82 -20.43 -0.92
N ASP A 320 15.95 -20.22 -0.21
CA ASP A 320 16.55 -18.90 0.02
C ASP A 320 16.90 -18.25 -1.34
N ALA A 321 16.00 -17.46 -1.86
CA ALA A 321 16.22 -16.67 -3.08
C ALA A 321 16.95 -15.35 -2.80
N TYR A 322 17.51 -15.16 -1.60
CA TYR A 322 18.25 -13.95 -1.22
C TYR A 322 19.67 -14.30 -0.81
N GLY A 323 20.59 -13.93 -1.70
CA GLY A 323 22.01 -14.19 -1.71
C GLY A 323 22.71 -14.12 -0.36
N SER A 324 23.70 -14.99 -0.25
CA SER A 324 24.69 -15.11 0.81
C SER A 324 25.31 -13.76 1.20
N PRO A 325 25.68 -13.58 2.47
CA PRO A 325 26.38 -12.38 2.90
C PRO A 325 27.73 -12.26 2.18
N VAL A 326 28.00 -11.09 1.66
CA VAL A 326 29.33 -10.71 1.17
C VAL A 326 30.29 -10.90 2.35
N ALA A 327 31.25 -11.80 2.21
CA ALA A 327 32.34 -11.99 3.16
C ALA A 327 33.11 -10.66 3.28
N GLY A 328 33.13 -10.10 4.46
CA GLY A 328 33.99 -8.98 4.79
C GLY A 328 35.45 -9.42 4.77
N PRO A 329 36.40 -8.48 4.49
CA PRO A 329 37.82 -8.78 4.50
C PRO A 329 38.27 -9.17 5.91
N SER A 330 39.08 -10.25 5.98
CA SER A 330 39.76 -10.68 7.19
C SER A 330 40.73 -9.62 7.68
N PRO A 331 40.84 -9.40 8.98
CA PRO A 331 41.87 -8.51 9.52
C PRO A 331 43.24 -9.20 9.44
N GLU A 332 44.18 -8.52 8.83
CA GLU A 332 45.59 -8.70 9.14
C GLU A 332 46.04 -7.78 10.29
#